data_267ab674b0f924a4dbeeaad16b45a0e8
#
_entry.id   267ab674b0f924a4dbeeaad16b45a0e8
#
_cell.length_a   1.000
_cell.length_b   1.000
_cell.length_c   1.000
_cell.angle_alpha   90.00
_cell.angle_beta   90.00
_cell.angle_gamma   90.00
#
_symmetry.space_group_name_H-M   'P 1'
#
loop_
_entity.id
_entity.type
_entity.pdbx_description
1 polymer ?
#
loop_
_entity_poly.entity_id
_entity_poly.type
_entity_poly.pdbx_seq_one_letter_code
_entity_poly.pdbx_strand_id
1 'polypeptide(L)'
;YINQRMQEVAKLEKAYKEQTAALAQQQQQQLEFYQKAQQTGFSEPTPPSKELFNNDPIAYMEAKLSYDEAKAEHDTKVQQFQQMQKQQEQQQQQQLQAFTQQQTQLLAEKLPDIADPQKGEVIKKGLMEVGEHYGFTSQELESVRDHRYILAMYDAMRFRKLVQKRGKAT
;
A
#
# COMPACT_ATOMS: atom_id res chain seq x y z
N TYR A 1 3.66 14.51 41.36
CA TYR A 1 4.44 14.33 40.11
C TYR A 1 4.15 12.97 39.45
N ILE A 2 4.17 11.86 40.20
CA ILE A 2 3.89 10.51 39.69
C ILE A 2 2.43 10.39 39.24
N ASN A 3 1.48 10.86 40.05
CA ASN A 3 0.04 10.80 39.72
C ASN A 3 -0.33 11.61 38.47
N GLN A 4 0.31 12.74 38.22
CA GLN A 4 0.11 13.54 37.00
C GLN A 4 0.58 12.78 35.76
N ARG A 5 1.77 12.16 35.81
CA ARG A 5 2.28 11.35 34.70
C ARG A 5 1.42 10.12 34.41
N MET A 6 0.91 9.46 35.45
CA MET A 6 -0.02 8.33 35.29
C MET A 6 -1.33 8.76 34.64
N GLN A 7 -1.85 9.94 34.99
CA GLN A 7 -3.04 10.50 34.34
C GLN A 7 -2.80 10.89 32.87
N GLU A 8 -1.62 11.43 32.55
CA GLU A 8 -1.24 11.74 31.16
C GLU A 8 -1.10 10.47 30.32
N VAL A 9 -0.45 9.44 30.85
CA VAL A 9 -0.32 8.14 30.18
C VAL A 9 -1.71 7.51 29.95
N ALA A 10 -2.57 7.51 30.94
CA ALA A 10 -3.94 6.98 30.82
C ALA A 10 -4.77 7.74 29.76
N LYS A 11 -4.61 9.08 29.67
CA LYS A 11 -5.25 9.89 28.61
C LYS A 11 -4.71 9.56 27.22
N LEU A 12 -3.39 9.40 27.08
CA LEU A 12 -2.75 9.01 25.82
C LEU A 12 -3.17 7.61 25.38
N GLU A 13 -3.21 6.65 26.31
CA GLU A 13 -3.68 5.29 26.01
C GLU A 13 -5.14 5.27 25.57
N LYS A 14 -5.99 6.07 26.24
CA LYS A 14 -7.40 6.19 25.86
C LYS A 14 -7.55 6.80 24.48
N ALA A 15 -6.85 7.92 24.20
CA ALA A 15 -6.87 8.57 22.90
C ALA A 15 -6.34 7.65 21.78
N TYR A 16 -5.29 6.88 22.07
CA TYR A 16 -4.74 5.90 21.12
C TYR A 16 -5.74 4.77 20.82
N LYS A 17 -6.41 4.24 21.87
CA LYS A 17 -7.46 3.21 21.70
C LYS A 17 -8.65 3.73 20.91
N GLU A 18 -9.10 4.95 21.18
CA GLU A 18 -10.19 5.59 20.44
C GLU A 18 -9.80 5.82 18.96
N GLN A 19 -8.60 6.29 18.71
CA GLN A 19 -8.09 6.50 17.35
C GLN A 19 -7.95 5.19 16.57
N THR A 20 -7.41 4.15 17.21
CA THR A 20 -7.28 2.83 16.57
C THR A 20 -8.65 2.17 16.32
N ALA A 21 -9.60 2.33 17.23
CA ALA A 21 -10.96 1.83 17.04
C ALA A 21 -11.69 2.57 15.90
N ALA A 22 -11.56 3.91 15.85
CA ALA A 22 -12.13 4.71 14.76
C ALA A 22 -11.53 4.34 13.40
N LEU A 23 -10.22 4.12 13.34
CA LEU A 23 -9.53 3.68 12.12
C LEU A 23 -10.00 2.28 11.68
N ALA A 24 -10.12 1.35 12.62
CA ALA A 24 -10.61 0.01 12.34
C ALA A 24 -12.06 0.03 11.83
N GLN A 25 -12.91 0.84 12.43
CA GLN A 25 -14.31 1.02 11.99
C GLN A 25 -14.37 1.63 10.58
N GLN A 26 -13.55 2.62 10.30
CA GLN A 26 -13.46 3.22 8.95
C GLN A 26 -13.00 2.21 7.91
N GLN A 27 -11.99 1.40 8.24
CA GLN A 27 -11.51 0.34 7.35
C GLN A 27 -12.58 -0.72 7.10
N GLN A 28 -13.34 -1.10 8.11
CA GLN A 28 -14.43 -2.06 7.98
C GLN A 28 -15.55 -1.51 7.09
N GLN A 29 -15.97 -0.27 7.27
CA GLN A 29 -16.95 0.39 6.40
C GLN A 29 -16.47 0.48 4.95
N GLN A 30 -15.20 0.77 4.74
CA GLN A 30 -14.61 0.75 3.40
C GLN A 30 -14.67 -0.65 2.78
N LEU A 31 -14.32 -1.68 3.54
CA LEU A 31 -14.33 -3.06 3.06
C LEU A 31 -15.75 -3.52 2.71
N GLU A 32 -16.72 -3.22 3.56
CA GLU A 32 -18.13 -3.53 3.31
C GLU A 32 -18.66 -2.81 2.04
N PHE A 33 -18.30 -1.54 1.88
CA PHE A 33 -18.64 -0.80 0.66
C PHE A 33 -18.01 -1.43 -0.59
N TYR A 34 -16.74 -1.83 -0.52
CA TYR A 34 -16.04 -2.52 -1.60
C TYR A 34 -16.69 -3.86 -1.96
N GLN A 35 -16.97 -4.67 -0.96
CA GLN A 35 -17.63 -5.98 -1.17
C GLN A 35 -19.01 -5.81 -1.80
N LYS A 36 -19.77 -4.84 -1.32
CA LYS A 36 -21.09 -4.53 -1.86
C LYS A 36 -21.01 -4.01 -3.29
N ALA A 37 -20.06 -3.14 -3.59
CA ALA A 37 -19.81 -2.62 -4.92
C ALA A 37 -19.39 -3.71 -5.92
N GLN A 38 -18.58 -4.69 -5.48
CA GLN A 38 -18.21 -5.84 -6.30
C GLN A 38 -19.34 -6.84 -6.52
N GLN A 39 -20.18 -7.08 -5.51
CA GLN A 39 -21.27 -8.05 -5.60
C GLN A 39 -22.46 -7.56 -6.42
N THR A 40 -22.83 -6.29 -6.24
CA THR A 40 -24.03 -5.74 -6.93
C THR A 40 -23.70 -5.11 -8.27
N GLY A 41 -22.42 -4.81 -8.54
CA GLY A 41 -22.03 -3.89 -9.60
C GLY A 41 -22.75 -2.54 -9.41
N PHE A 42 -22.20 -1.47 -9.92
CA PHE A 42 -23.02 -0.27 -10.09
C PHE A 42 -23.86 -0.50 -11.34
N SER A 43 -25.04 -1.17 -11.19
CA SER A 43 -25.96 -1.35 -12.32
C SER A 43 -26.36 0.03 -12.83
N GLU A 44 -25.95 0.35 -14.04
CA GLU A 44 -26.32 1.59 -14.68
C GLU A 44 -27.84 1.61 -14.86
N PRO A 45 -28.56 2.65 -14.43
CA PRO A 45 -29.98 2.76 -14.62
C PRO A 45 -30.32 2.75 -16.09
N THR A 46 -31.36 2.02 -16.45
CA THR A 46 -31.82 1.94 -17.85
C THR A 46 -32.75 3.11 -18.17
N PRO A 47 -32.46 3.90 -19.21
CA PRO A 47 -33.33 5.01 -19.60
C PRO A 47 -34.69 4.50 -20.10
N PRO A 48 -35.78 5.26 -19.91
CA PRO A 48 -37.09 4.91 -20.43
C PRO A 48 -37.11 4.82 -21.96
N SER A 49 -37.85 3.87 -22.47
CA SER A 49 -37.90 3.60 -23.93
C SER A 49 -38.61 4.70 -24.71
N LYS A 50 -38.20 4.89 -25.98
CA LYS A 50 -38.90 5.81 -26.89
C LYS A 50 -40.34 5.39 -27.18
N GLU A 51 -40.64 4.09 -27.11
CA GLU A 51 -41.99 3.57 -27.29
C GLU A 51 -42.93 4.04 -26.17
N LEU A 52 -42.45 4.10 -24.94
CA LEU A 52 -43.22 4.66 -23.82
C LEU A 52 -43.58 6.13 -24.07
N PHE A 53 -42.62 6.92 -24.60
CA PHE A 53 -42.90 8.32 -24.96
C PHE A 53 -44.02 8.47 -26.01
N ASN A 54 -44.05 7.59 -27.00
CA ASN A 54 -45.07 7.63 -28.07
C ASN A 54 -46.46 7.18 -27.60
N ASN A 55 -46.50 6.21 -26.67
CA ASN A 55 -47.75 5.61 -26.21
C ASN A 55 -48.35 6.33 -25.01
N ASP A 56 -47.54 6.77 -24.07
CA ASP A 56 -47.96 7.48 -22.86
C ASP A 56 -46.88 8.50 -22.44
N PRO A 57 -46.98 9.76 -22.92
CA PRO A 57 -46.02 10.81 -22.59
C PRO A 57 -45.96 11.15 -21.10
N ILE A 58 -47.06 10.97 -20.35
CA ILE A 58 -47.08 11.26 -18.90
C ILE A 58 -46.27 10.20 -18.15
N ALA A 59 -46.54 8.93 -18.40
CA ALA A 59 -45.79 7.83 -17.83
C ALA A 59 -44.29 7.89 -18.21
N TYR A 60 -43.96 8.35 -19.42
CA TYR A 60 -42.58 8.59 -19.83
C TYR A 60 -41.90 9.67 -18.97
N MET A 61 -42.58 10.79 -18.69
CA MET A 61 -42.03 11.84 -17.85
C MET A 61 -41.76 11.38 -16.42
N GLU A 62 -42.66 10.60 -15.82
CA GLU A 62 -42.47 10.00 -14.51
C GLU A 62 -41.27 9.02 -14.49
N ALA A 63 -41.22 8.13 -15.48
CA ALA A 63 -40.09 7.19 -15.63
C ALA A 63 -38.77 7.91 -15.89
N LYS A 64 -38.77 9.01 -16.63
CA LYS A 64 -37.59 9.82 -16.88
C LYS A 64 -37.09 10.52 -15.60
N LEU A 65 -37.99 11.08 -14.78
CA LEU A 65 -37.62 11.69 -13.51
C LEU A 65 -36.97 10.63 -12.59
N SER A 66 -37.58 9.48 -12.45
CA SER A 66 -37.02 8.37 -11.66
C SER A 66 -35.65 7.89 -12.18
N TYR A 67 -35.51 7.82 -13.51
CA TYR A 67 -34.21 7.50 -14.13
C TYR A 67 -33.17 8.56 -13.86
N ASP A 68 -33.49 9.86 -13.99
CA ASP A 68 -32.55 10.95 -13.78
C ASP A 68 -32.07 10.99 -12.29
N GLU A 69 -32.98 10.73 -11.35
CA GLU A 69 -32.62 10.57 -9.91
C GLU A 69 -31.71 9.35 -9.65
N ALA A 70 -32.10 8.19 -10.19
CA ALA A 70 -31.30 6.96 -10.06
C ALA A 70 -29.93 7.09 -10.71
N LYS A 71 -29.84 7.80 -11.85
CA LYS A 71 -28.58 8.07 -12.54
C LYS A 71 -27.67 9.00 -11.71
N ALA A 72 -28.21 10.07 -11.15
CA ALA A 72 -27.45 10.98 -10.29
C ALA A 72 -26.90 10.26 -9.05
N GLU A 73 -27.71 9.39 -8.43
CA GLU A 73 -27.27 8.57 -7.30
C GLU A 73 -26.17 7.57 -7.71
N HIS A 74 -26.34 6.90 -8.83
CA HIS A 74 -25.36 5.98 -9.42
C HIS A 74 -24.03 6.71 -9.68
N ASP A 75 -24.05 7.83 -10.39
CA ASP A 75 -22.86 8.59 -10.74
C ASP A 75 -22.13 9.09 -9.48
N THR A 76 -22.88 9.49 -8.45
CA THR A 76 -22.31 9.87 -7.15
C THR A 76 -21.59 8.69 -6.47
N LYS A 77 -22.20 7.50 -6.47
CA LYS A 77 -21.61 6.28 -5.91
C LYS A 77 -20.33 5.88 -6.66
N VAL A 78 -20.37 5.94 -8.00
CA VAL A 78 -19.19 5.66 -8.84
C VAL A 78 -18.04 6.62 -8.54
N GLN A 79 -18.33 7.92 -8.44
CA GLN A 79 -17.31 8.92 -8.09
C GLN A 79 -16.71 8.68 -6.69
N GLN A 80 -17.55 8.41 -5.70
CA GLN A 80 -17.09 8.09 -4.34
C GLN A 80 -16.19 6.87 -4.32
N PHE A 81 -16.53 5.83 -5.06
CA PHE A 81 -15.73 4.62 -5.18
C PHE A 81 -14.37 4.89 -5.82
N GLN A 82 -14.34 5.62 -6.94
CA GLN A 82 -13.09 6.01 -7.60
C GLN A 82 -12.19 6.87 -6.71
N GLN A 83 -12.78 7.83 -6.00
CA GLN A 83 -12.06 8.68 -5.06
C GLN A 83 -11.44 7.88 -3.92
N MET A 84 -12.18 6.92 -3.38
CA MET A 84 -11.71 6.04 -2.31
C MET A 84 -10.57 5.13 -2.78
N GLN A 85 -10.66 4.54 -3.98
CA GLN A 85 -9.56 3.77 -4.58
C GLN A 85 -8.29 4.61 -4.68
N LYS A 86 -8.41 5.80 -5.24
CA LYS A 86 -7.29 6.73 -5.40
C LYS A 86 -6.66 7.11 -4.05
N GLN A 87 -7.48 7.35 -3.05
CA GLN A 87 -7.01 7.65 -1.69
C GLN A 87 -6.26 6.46 -1.07
N GLN A 88 -6.77 5.24 -1.25
CA GLN A 88 -6.13 4.03 -0.77
C GLN A 88 -4.77 3.79 -1.45
N GLU A 89 -4.70 3.95 -2.77
CA GLU A 89 -3.44 3.87 -3.52
C GLU A 89 -2.42 4.91 -3.04
N GLN A 90 -2.86 6.16 -2.83
CA GLN A 90 -1.99 7.21 -2.30
C GLN A 90 -1.47 6.89 -0.90
N GLN A 91 -2.32 6.38 -0.02
CA GLN A 91 -1.90 5.96 1.33
C GLN A 91 -0.88 4.82 1.28
N GLN A 92 -1.10 3.81 0.44
CA GLN A 92 -0.15 2.71 0.26
C GLN A 92 1.19 3.21 -0.27
N GLN A 93 1.18 4.11 -1.26
CA GLN A 93 2.40 4.71 -1.79
C GLN A 93 3.16 5.53 -0.73
N GLN A 94 2.46 6.33 0.06
CA GLN A 94 3.07 7.10 1.15
C GLN A 94 3.69 6.19 2.21
N GLN A 95 2.98 5.14 2.61
CA GLN A 95 3.49 4.15 3.57
C GLN A 95 4.74 3.45 3.03
N LEU A 96 4.71 3.03 1.76
CA LEU A 96 5.85 2.39 1.11
C LEU A 96 7.06 3.33 1.01
N GLN A 97 6.82 4.60 0.66
CA GLN A 97 7.89 5.62 0.61
C GLN A 97 8.50 5.86 2.00
N ALA A 98 7.66 6.06 3.03
CA ALA A 98 8.12 6.26 4.40
C ALA A 98 8.92 5.06 4.90
N PHE A 99 8.43 3.85 4.67
CA PHE A 99 9.13 2.61 4.99
C PHE A 99 10.48 2.54 4.28
N THR A 100 10.51 2.77 2.96
CA THR A 100 11.75 2.71 2.16
C THR A 100 12.78 3.74 2.64
N GLN A 101 12.36 4.96 2.94
CA GLN A 101 13.24 5.99 3.49
C GLN A 101 13.83 5.56 4.83
N GLN A 102 13.01 5.06 5.74
CA GLN A 102 13.46 4.55 7.03
C GLN A 102 14.47 3.41 6.87
N GLN A 103 14.18 2.45 5.99
CA GLN A 103 15.07 1.32 5.74
C GLN A 103 16.41 1.75 5.13
N THR A 104 16.39 2.74 4.24
CA THR A 104 17.59 3.33 3.64
C THR A 104 18.46 4.03 4.69
N GLN A 105 17.85 4.77 5.61
CA GLN A 105 18.59 5.41 6.71
C GLN A 105 19.23 4.37 7.63
N LEU A 106 18.47 3.36 8.08
CA LEU A 106 18.98 2.29 8.92
C LEU A 106 20.09 1.49 8.24
N LEU A 107 20.00 1.30 6.92
CA LEU A 107 21.05 0.65 6.15
C LEU A 107 22.33 1.50 6.11
N ALA A 108 22.19 2.79 5.83
CA ALA A 108 23.34 3.71 5.78
C ALA A 108 24.05 3.86 7.15
N GLU A 109 23.30 3.83 8.26
CA GLU A 109 23.86 3.82 9.60
C GLU A 109 24.71 2.56 9.89
N LYS A 110 24.22 1.40 9.45
CA LYS A 110 24.87 0.11 9.74
C LYS A 110 25.92 -0.29 8.70
N LEU A 111 25.78 0.20 7.48
CA LEU A 111 26.67 -0.05 6.35
C LEU A 111 26.95 1.26 5.60
N PRO A 112 27.75 2.18 6.17
CA PRO A 112 28.02 3.50 5.57
C PRO A 112 28.59 3.44 4.15
N ASP A 113 29.41 2.42 3.86
CA ASP A 113 30.03 2.23 2.54
C ASP A 113 28.99 2.03 1.40
N ILE A 114 27.73 1.69 1.72
CA ILE A 114 26.67 1.54 0.71
C ILE A 114 26.21 2.89 0.13
N ALA A 115 26.38 3.96 0.90
CA ALA A 115 26.08 5.32 0.48
C ALA A 115 27.18 5.96 -0.36
N ASP A 116 28.40 5.41 -0.35
CA ASP A 116 29.49 5.84 -1.19
C ASP A 116 29.24 5.41 -2.64
N PRO A 117 29.32 6.33 -3.64
CA PRO A 117 29.02 6.00 -5.02
C PRO A 117 29.84 4.86 -5.60
N GLN A 118 31.13 4.78 -5.26
CA GLN A 118 32.04 3.76 -5.81
C GLN A 118 31.91 2.44 -5.04
N LYS A 119 31.96 2.50 -3.72
CA LYS A 119 31.86 1.31 -2.86
C LYS A 119 30.45 0.71 -2.89
N GLY A 120 29.43 1.56 -2.93
CA GLY A 120 28.04 1.14 -2.99
C GLY A 120 27.74 0.31 -4.23
N GLU A 121 28.25 0.69 -5.39
CA GLU A 121 28.09 -0.10 -6.61
C GLU A 121 28.78 -1.48 -6.51
N VAL A 122 29.98 -1.53 -5.94
CA VAL A 122 30.68 -2.81 -5.70
C VAL A 122 29.93 -3.70 -4.72
N ILE A 123 29.36 -3.10 -3.68
CA ILE A 123 28.51 -3.83 -2.69
C ILE A 123 27.26 -4.36 -3.38
N LYS A 124 26.51 -3.52 -4.08
CA LYS A 124 25.28 -3.92 -4.80
C LYS A 124 25.53 -5.09 -5.75
N LYS A 125 26.57 -4.98 -6.58
CA LYS A 125 26.97 -6.05 -7.49
C LYS A 125 27.28 -7.36 -6.74
N GLY A 126 28.03 -7.29 -5.64
CA GLY A 126 28.34 -8.45 -4.84
C GLY A 126 27.11 -9.06 -4.15
N LEU A 127 26.13 -8.24 -3.73
CA LEU A 127 24.86 -8.72 -3.19
C LEU A 127 24.04 -9.47 -4.26
N MET A 128 23.99 -8.95 -5.49
CA MET A 128 23.32 -9.61 -6.63
C MET A 128 23.97 -10.97 -6.92
N GLU A 129 25.29 -11.04 -7.03
CA GLU A 129 26.04 -12.29 -7.26
C GLU A 129 25.78 -13.33 -6.17
N VAL A 130 25.70 -12.91 -4.91
CA VAL A 130 25.39 -13.81 -3.79
C VAL A 130 23.94 -14.28 -3.83
N GLY A 131 23.00 -13.37 -4.08
CA GLY A 131 21.59 -13.72 -4.19
C GLY A 131 21.32 -14.71 -5.31
N GLU A 132 21.86 -14.48 -6.49
CA GLU A 132 21.79 -15.40 -7.63
C GLU A 132 22.37 -16.77 -7.31
N HIS A 133 23.48 -16.81 -6.56
CA HIS A 133 24.06 -18.08 -6.11
C HIS A 133 23.12 -18.90 -5.22
N TYR A 134 22.28 -18.24 -4.42
CA TYR A 134 21.25 -18.88 -3.60
C TYR A 134 19.93 -19.11 -4.35
N GLY A 135 19.87 -18.79 -5.65
CA GLY A 135 18.71 -19.03 -6.51
C GLY A 135 17.69 -17.91 -6.55
N PHE A 136 18.01 -16.74 -6.01
CA PHE A 136 17.15 -15.56 -6.16
C PHE A 136 17.27 -14.98 -7.55
N THR A 137 16.14 -14.55 -8.11
CA THR A 137 16.11 -13.79 -9.35
C THR A 137 16.51 -12.32 -9.11
N SER A 138 17.03 -11.64 -10.14
CA SER A 138 17.35 -10.21 -10.05
C SER A 138 16.14 -9.39 -9.61
N GLN A 139 14.93 -9.72 -10.07
CA GLN A 139 13.70 -9.03 -9.69
C GLN A 139 13.36 -9.18 -8.21
N GLU A 140 13.55 -10.37 -7.64
CA GLU A 140 13.36 -10.60 -6.20
C GLU A 140 14.35 -9.77 -5.39
N LEU A 141 15.63 -9.75 -5.80
CA LEU A 141 16.68 -8.99 -5.13
C LEU A 141 16.42 -7.48 -5.18
N GLU A 142 16.00 -6.95 -6.32
CA GLU A 142 15.64 -5.54 -6.49
C GLU A 142 14.40 -5.13 -5.67
N SER A 143 13.52 -6.08 -5.36
CA SER A 143 12.32 -5.84 -4.56
C SER A 143 12.58 -5.76 -3.05
N VAL A 144 13.76 -6.21 -2.59
CA VAL A 144 14.14 -6.18 -1.17
C VAL A 144 14.25 -4.74 -0.68
N ARG A 145 13.44 -4.39 0.33
CA ARG A 145 13.43 -3.05 0.94
C ARG A 145 13.94 -3.05 2.37
N ASP A 146 13.78 -4.16 3.09
CA ASP A 146 14.18 -4.26 4.50
C ASP A 146 15.71 -4.37 4.62
N HIS A 147 16.30 -3.42 5.34
CA HIS A 147 17.75 -3.33 5.55
C HIS A 147 18.35 -4.59 6.18
N ARG A 148 17.57 -5.34 6.97
CA ARG A 148 18.06 -6.55 7.67
C ARG A 148 18.41 -7.66 6.67
N TYR A 149 17.63 -7.83 5.62
CA TYR A 149 17.94 -8.79 4.55
C TYR A 149 19.20 -8.38 3.79
N ILE A 150 19.36 -7.09 3.52
CA ILE A 150 20.55 -6.56 2.84
C ILE A 150 21.80 -6.79 3.68
N LEU A 151 21.74 -6.55 5.00
CA LEU A 151 22.84 -6.81 5.92
C LEU A 151 23.19 -8.30 6.01
N ALA A 152 22.19 -9.19 6.11
CA ALA A 152 22.41 -10.63 6.13
C ALA A 152 23.08 -11.12 4.82
N MET A 153 22.63 -10.63 3.68
CA MET A 153 23.27 -10.93 2.39
C MET A 153 24.69 -10.35 2.28
N TYR A 154 24.91 -9.18 2.85
CA TYR A 154 26.26 -8.59 2.91
C TYR A 154 27.23 -9.45 3.75
N ASP A 155 26.79 -9.96 4.88
CA ASP A 155 27.58 -10.88 5.69
C ASP A 155 27.84 -12.21 4.95
N ALA A 156 26.87 -12.77 4.25
CA ALA A 156 27.07 -13.93 3.40
C ALA A 156 28.09 -13.66 2.29
N MET A 157 28.01 -12.49 1.64
CA MET A 157 28.98 -12.06 0.63
C MET A 157 30.41 -11.99 1.21
N ARG A 158 30.58 -11.36 2.38
CA ARG A 158 31.88 -11.27 3.04
C ARG A 158 32.43 -12.63 3.40
N PHE A 159 31.62 -13.50 3.97
CA PHE A 159 32.01 -14.86 4.31
C PHE A 159 32.49 -15.66 3.08
N ARG A 160 31.75 -15.62 1.99
CA ARG A 160 32.13 -16.28 0.74
C ARG A 160 33.47 -15.77 0.18
N LYS A 161 33.71 -14.46 0.19
CA LYS A 161 34.98 -13.88 -0.22
C LYS A 161 36.15 -14.37 0.64
N LEU A 162 35.95 -14.54 1.94
CA LEU A 162 36.95 -15.08 2.86
C LEU A 162 37.27 -16.56 2.56
N VAL A 163 36.25 -17.38 2.33
CA VAL A 163 36.40 -18.81 1.98
C VAL A 163 37.15 -18.96 0.66
N GLN A 164 36.77 -18.18 -0.37
CA GLN A 164 37.46 -18.21 -1.68
C GLN A 164 38.95 -17.79 -1.59
N LYS A 165 39.27 -16.81 -0.74
CA LYS A 165 40.68 -16.41 -0.51
C LYS A 165 41.48 -17.51 0.16
N ARG A 166 40.90 -18.21 1.13
CA ARG A 166 41.56 -19.34 1.83
C ARG A 166 41.80 -20.53 0.89
N GLY A 167 40.84 -20.87 0.05
CA GLY A 167 40.98 -21.96 -0.91
C GLY A 167 42.00 -21.71 -2.04
N LYS A 168 42.40 -20.44 -2.28
CA LYS A 168 43.45 -20.07 -3.25
C LYS A 168 44.85 -19.99 -2.62
N ALA A 169 44.95 -20.04 -1.30
CA ALA A 169 46.20 -19.96 -0.56
C ALA A 169 46.75 -21.34 -0.15
N THR A 170 46.04 -22.40 -0.50
CA THR A 170 46.48 -23.81 -0.37
C THR A 170 46.75 -24.36 -1.73
#